data_462e6e5641118ea7657877f47036ab52
#
_entry.id   462e6e5641118ea7657877f47036ab52
#
_cell.length_a   1.000
_cell.length_b   1.000
_cell.length_c   1.000
_cell.angle_alpha   90.00
_cell.angle_beta   90.00
_cell.angle_gamma   90.00
#
_symmetry.space_group_name_H-M   'P 1'
#
loop_
_entity.id
_entity.type
_entity.pdbx_description
1 polymer ?
#
loop_
_entity_poly.entity_id
_entity_poly.type
_entity_poly.pdbx_seq_one_letter_code
_entity_poly.pdbx_strand_id
1 'polypeptide(L)'
;WGLEHLGVNVPMFVWLLIFTLLLGSATAAGFSIAFFAPISRLSRAMKEVAGGNFRVHVETKSVFRDIRDSFNSFNLMVSELNATETLQTDFISNVSHEFKTPISAIEGYASLLQEHQQSPEEQAEYIDKILFNTRRLSALAGNILLLSKLDSQSIHPQRSRFRLDEQVRQCILALERKWTEKDV
;
A
#
# COMPACT_ATOMS: atom_id res chain seq x y z
N TRP A 1 -8.08 -42.07 -49.94
CA TRP A 1 -7.08 -42.51 -50.95
C TRP A 1 -5.97 -43.38 -50.34
N GLY A 2 -5.66 -43.38 -49.08
CA GLY A 2 -4.57 -44.18 -48.54
C GLY A 2 -4.97 -45.54 -47.94
N LEU A 3 -6.24 -45.82 -47.70
CA LEU A 3 -6.70 -47.04 -47.04
C LEU A 3 -7.36 -48.07 -47.98
N GLU A 4 -7.64 -47.68 -49.23
CA GLU A 4 -8.18 -48.64 -50.25
C GLU A 4 -7.18 -49.75 -50.61
N HIS A 5 -5.87 -49.52 -50.46
CA HIS A 5 -4.84 -50.52 -50.71
C HIS A 5 -4.76 -51.61 -49.62
N LEU A 6 -5.40 -51.49 -48.50
CA LEU A 6 -5.41 -52.51 -47.42
C LEU A 6 -6.65 -53.42 -47.45
N GLY A 7 -7.57 -53.25 -48.44
CA GLY A 7 -8.77 -54.11 -48.58
C GLY A 7 -9.76 -54.03 -47.39
N VAL A 8 -9.63 -53.01 -46.47
CA VAL A 8 -10.51 -52.86 -45.34
C VAL A 8 -11.62 -51.89 -45.68
N ASN A 9 -12.78 -52.44 -46.00
CA ASN A 9 -13.99 -51.67 -46.25
C ASN A 9 -14.53 -51.10 -44.90
N VAL A 10 -14.04 -49.94 -44.48
CA VAL A 10 -14.47 -49.32 -43.21
C VAL A 10 -15.83 -48.71 -43.43
N PRO A 11 -16.88 -49.15 -42.69
CA PRO A 11 -18.23 -48.65 -42.88
C PRO A 11 -18.34 -47.16 -42.52
N MET A 12 -19.16 -46.42 -43.23
CA MET A 12 -19.32 -44.96 -43.16
C MET A 12 -19.57 -44.46 -41.69
N PHE A 13 -20.22 -45.24 -40.84
CA PHE A 13 -20.47 -44.87 -39.44
C PHE A 13 -19.17 -44.79 -38.62
N VAL A 14 -18.11 -45.57 -38.97
CA VAL A 14 -16.84 -45.50 -38.25
C VAL A 14 -16.13 -44.18 -38.58
N TRP A 15 -16.18 -43.71 -39.80
CA TRP A 15 -15.67 -42.38 -40.17
C TRP A 15 -16.41 -41.26 -39.46
N LEU A 16 -17.73 -41.34 -39.31
CA LEU A 16 -18.55 -40.42 -38.58
C LEU A 16 -18.16 -40.39 -37.06
N LEU A 17 -17.93 -41.56 -36.47
CA LEU A 17 -17.47 -41.66 -35.08
C LEU A 17 -16.09 -41.02 -34.88
N ILE A 18 -15.14 -41.29 -35.79
CA ILE A 18 -13.80 -40.70 -35.74
C ILE A 18 -13.91 -39.16 -35.85
N PHE A 19 -14.69 -38.67 -36.80
CA PHE A 19 -14.88 -37.25 -37.02
C PHE A 19 -15.50 -36.55 -35.80
N THR A 20 -16.55 -37.13 -35.22
CA THR A 20 -17.18 -36.55 -34.01
C THR A 20 -16.25 -36.59 -32.81
N LEU A 21 -15.44 -37.65 -32.64
CA LEU A 21 -14.46 -37.75 -31.57
C LEU A 21 -13.32 -36.72 -31.73
N LEU A 22 -12.83 -36.53 -32.96
CA LEU A 22 -11.82 -35.51 -33.24
C LEU A 22 -12.36 -34.09 -33.05
N LEU A 23 -13.56 -33.83 -33.53
CA LEU A 23 -14.20 -32.53 -33.36
C LEU A 23 -14.46 -32.24 -31.87
N GLY A 24 -14.99 -33.21 -31.10
CA GLY A 24 -15.22 -33.09 -29.67
C GLY A 24 -13.93 -32.89 -28.90
N SER A 25 -12.86 -33.61 -29.23
CA SER A 25 -11.55 -33.40 -28.56
C SER A 25 -10.94 -32.04 -28.88
N ALA A 26 -11.03 -31.59 -30.14
CA ALA A 26 -10.53 -30.29 -30.54
C ALA A 26 -11.29 -29.12 -29.83
N THR A 27 -12.61 -29.21 -29.77
CA THR A 27 -13.43 -28.20 -29.07
C THR A 27 -13.16 -28.20 -27.55
N ALA A 28 -13.04 -29.39 -26.94
CA ALA A 28 -12.70 -29.50 -25.51
C ALA A 28 -11.29 -28.94 -25.20
N ALA A 29 -10.30 -29.23 -26.05
CA ALA A 29 -8.95 -28.67 -25.92
C ALA A 29 -8.94 -27.14 -26.09
N GLY A 30 -9.64 -26.65 -27.11
CA GLY A 30 -9.78 -25.19 -27.33
C GLY A 30 -10.43 -24.47 -26.14
N PHE A 31 -11.52 -25.04 -25.60
CA PHE A 31 -12.17 -24.48 -24.41
C PHE A 31 -11.26 -24.56 -23.17
N SER A 32 -10.55 -25.67 -22.99
CA SER A 32 -9.60 -25.83 -21.89
C SER A 32 -8.52 -24.74 -21.91
N ILE A 33 -7.91 -24.47 -23.05
CA ILE A 33 -6.89 -23.44 -23.19
C ILE A 33 -7.46 -22.05 -23.01
N ALA A 34 -8.67 -21.78 -23.57
CA ALA A 34 -9.29 -20.46 -23.52
C ALA A 34 -9.77 -20.09 -22.10
N PHE A 35 -10.13 -21.09 -21.28
CA PHE A 35 -10.70 -20.88 -19.96
C PHE A 35 -9.71 -21.14 -18.81
N PHE A 36 -9.04 -22.29 -18.80
CA PHE A 36 -8.17 -22.67 -17.67
C PHE A 36 -6.81 -21.98 -17.69
N ALA A 37 -6.23 -21.69 -18.85
CA ALA A 37 -4.92 -21.06 -18.92
C ALA A 37 -4.91 -19.64 -18.30
N PRO A 38 -5.89 -18.75 -18.56
CA PRO A 38 -5.97 -17.47 -17.89
C PRO A 38 -6.11 -17.61 -16.36
N ILE A 39 -6.99 -18.51 -15.89
CA ILE A 39 -7.20 -18.74 -14.45
C ILE A 39 -5.90 -19.19 -13.77
N SER A 40 -5.14 -20.10 -14.40
CA SER A 40 -3.86 -20.54 -13.87
C SER A 40 -2.82 -19.41 -13.80
N ARG A 41 -2.84 -18.49 -14.76
CA ARG A 41 -1.98 -17.29 -14.72
C ARG A 41 -2.35 -16.36 -13.56
N LEU A 42 -3.64 -16.11 -13.39
CA LEU A 42 -4.14 -15.29 -12.28
C LEU A 42 -3.78 -15.92 -10.94
N SER A 43 -3.97 -17.22 -10.78
CA SER A 43 -3.61 -17.97 -9.57
C SER A 43 -2.12 -17.89 -9.24
N ARG A 44 -1.23 -17.92 -10.25
CA ARG A 44 0.22 -17.71 -10.02
C ARG A 44 0.53 -16.30 -9.57
N ALA A 45 -0.06 -15.32 -10.24
CA ALA A 45 0.12 -13.91 -9.87
C ALA A 45 -0.36 -13.63 -8.42
N MET A 46 -1.50 -14.23 -8.01
CA MET A 46 -1.98 -14.14 -6.62
C MET A 46 -0.97 -14.72 -5.62
N LYS A 47 -0.28 -15.82 -5.96
CA LYS A 47 0.76 -16.39 -5.11
C LYS A 47 1.99 -15.49 -5.00
N GLU A 48 2.37 -14.79 -6.06
CA GLU A 48 3.45 -13.82 -6.03
C GLU A 48 3.10 -12.62 -5.13
N VAL A 49 1.87 -12.11 -5.25
CA VAL A 49 1.37 -11.04 -4.36
C VAL A 49 1.32 -11.49 -2.91
N ALA A 50 0.87 -12.72 -2.64
CA ALA A 50 0.87 -13.29 -1.30
C ALA A 50 2.30 -13.46 -0.73
N GLY A 51 3.30 -13.58 -1.59
CA GLY A 51 4.73 -13.57 -1.24
C GLY A 51 5.33 -12.17 -1.06
N GLY A 52 4.53 -11.10 -1.16
CA GLY A 52 4.97 -9.71 -0.97
C GLY A 52 5.44 -9.01 -2.25
N ASN A 53 5.27 -9.61 -3.43
CA ASN A 53 5.59 -8.93 -4.67
C ASN A 53 4.37 -8.16 -5.19
N PHE A 54 4.27 -6.88 -4.84
CA PHE A 54 3.16 -5.99 -5.27
C PHE A 54 3.44 -5.26 -6.60
N ARG A 55 4.50 -5.63 -7.33
CA ARG A 55 4.79 -5.06 -8.65
C ARG A 55 4.29 -5.94 -9.80
N VAL A 56 3.54 -6.97 -9.49
CA VAL A 56 2.97 -7.89 -10.48
C VAL A 56 1.85 -7.20 -11.23
N HIS A 57 1.93 -7.27 -12.56
CA HIS A 57 0.85 -6.87 -13.45
C HIS A 57 0.55 -8.02 -14.41
N VAL A 58 -0.72 -8.35 -14.58
CA VAL A 58 -1.14 -9.43 -15.46
C VAL A 58 -2.08 -8.93 -16.55
N GLU A 59 -1.78 -9.32 -17.78
CA GLU A 59 -2.61 -9.00 -18.91
C GLU A 59 -3.36 -10.23 -19.41
N THR A 60 -4.55 -10.05 -19.92
CA THR A 60 -5.32 -11.09 -20.57
C THR A 60 -6.01 -10.57 -21.83
N LYS A 61 -5.96 -11.40 -22.87
CA LYS A 61 -6.73 -11.21 -24.11
C LYS A 61 -7.92 -12.18 -24.15
N SER A 62 -8.42 -12.62 -22.99
CA SER A 62 -9.54 -13.55 -22.93
C SER A 62 -10.77 -13.01 -23.65
N VAL A 63 -11.45 -13.89 -24.39
CA VAL A 63 -12.73 -13.60 -25.02
C VAL A 63 -13.83 -13.44 -23.96
N PHE A 64 -13.68 -14.12 -22.81
CA PHE A 64 -14.66 -14.10 -21.72
C PHE A 64 -14.54 -12.80 -20.92
N ARG A 65 -15.63 -12.04 -20.84
CA ARG A 65 -15.69 -10.76 -20.14
C ARG A 65 -15.36 -10.91 -18.64
N ASP A 66 -15.95 -11.90 -17.98
CA ASP A 66 -15.78 -12.12 -16.54
C ASP A 66 -14.31 -12.39 -16.17
N ILE A 67 -13.57 -13.08 -17.07
CA ILE A 67 -12.14 -13.30 -16.89
C ILE A 67 -11.38 -11.98 -17.01
N ARG A 68 -11.68 -11.14 -18.00
CA ARG A 68 -11.05 -9.82 -18.15
C ARG A 68 -11.32 -8.93 -16.94
N ASP A 69 -12.57 -8.91 -16.48
CA ASP A 69 -12.96 -8.10 -15.32
C ASP A 69 -12.26 -8.58 -14.04
N SER A 70 -12.04 -9.89 -13.89
CA SER A 70 -11.25 -10.47 -12.78
C SER A 70 -9.78 -10.03 -12.84
N PHE A 71 -9.16 -9.99 -14.02
CA PHE A 71 -7.79 -9.50 -14.20
C PHE A 71 -7.66 -8.00 -13.90
N ASN A 72 -8.62 -7.20 -14.35
CA ASN A 72 -8.65 -5.76 -14.08
C ASN A 72 -8.79 -5.48 -12.57
N SER A 73 -9.71 -6.20 -11.91
CA SER A 73 -9.92 -6.09 -10.47
C SER A 73 -8.68 -6.52 -9.68
N PHE A 74 -8.00 -7.59 -10.12
CA PHE A 74 -6.75 -8.02 -9.53
C PHE A 74 -5.64 -6.96 -9.67
N ASN A 75 -5.45 -6.42 -10.88
CA ASN A 75 -4.44 -5.38 -11.10
C ASN A 75 -4.71 -4.11 -10.29
N LEU A 76 -5.99 -3.70 -10.17
CA LEU A 76 -6.37 -2.58 -9.32
C LEU A 76 -6.01 -2.86 -7.85
N MET A 77 -6.39 -4.03 -7.32
CA MET A 77 -6.05 -4.43 -5.95
C MET A 77 -4.54 -4.43 -5.70
N VAL A 78 -3.74 -4.97 -6.64
CA VAL A 78 -2.27 -4.99 -6.52
C VAL A 78 -1.70 -3.57 -6.55
N SER A 79 -2.23 -2.69 -7.39
CA SER A 79 -1.83 -1.28 -7.45
C SER A 79 -2.09 -0.57 -6.11
N GLU A 80 -3.24 -0.79 -5.49
CA GLU A 80 -3.58 -0.22 -4.17
C GLU A 80 -2.69 -0.78 -3.06
N LEU A 81 -2.37 -2.09 -3.09
CA LEU A 81 -1.43 -2.70 -2.14
C LEU A 81 -0.03 -2.10 -2.29
N ASN A 82 0.48 -1.96 -3.53
CA ASN A 82 1.78 -1.36 -3.79
C ASN A 82 1.85 0.10 -3.35
N ALA A 83 0.79 0.87 -3.58
CA ALA A 83 0.70 2.25 -3.10
C ALA A 83 0.74 2.31 -1.57
N THR A 84 0.01 1.44 -0.89
CA THR A 84 -0.01 1.34 0.57
C THR A 84 1.37 0.96 1.14
N GLU A 85 2.05 -0.04 0.55
CA GLU A 85 3.42 -0.43 0.95
C GLU A 85 4.41 0.73 0.78
N THR A 86 4.33 1.43 -0.35
CA THR A 86 5.19 2.59 -0.61
C THR A 86 4.98 3.68 0.43
N LEU A 87 3.71 4.06 0.69
CA LEU A 87 3.37 5.05 1.70
C LEU A 87 3.86 4.63 3.10
N GLN A 88 3.72 3.36 3.47
CA GLN A 88 4.20 2.85 4.75
C GLN A 88 5.73 2.92 4.87
N THR A 89 6.44 2.57 3.81
CA THR A 89 7.91 2.62 3.76
C THR A 89 8.42 4.06 3.85
N ASP A 90 7.81 4.97 3.09
CA ASP A 90 8.13 6.39 3.11
C ASP A 90 7.82 7.01 4.47
N PHE A 91 6.70 6.63 5.09
CA PHE A 91 6.34 7.07 6.44
C PHE A 91 7.41 6.64 7.46
N ILE A 92 7.80 5.37 7.48
CA ILE A 92 8.83 4.86 8.41
C ILE A 92 10.16 5.58 8.19
N SER A 93 10.57 5.78 6.93
CA SER A 93 11.80 6.48 6.59
C SER A 93 11.77 7.94 7.07
N ASN A 94 10.72 8.67 6.77
CA ASN A 94 10.55 10.07 7.16
C ASN A 94 10.51 10.23 8.69
N VAL A 95 9.76 9.36 9.39
CA VAL A 95 9.71 9.34 10.86
C VAL A 95 11.11 9.09 11.43
N SER A 96 11.85 8.14 10.89
CA SER A 96 13.22 7.85 11.34
C SER A 96 14.15 9.05 11.18
N HIS A 97 14.06 9.75 10.08
CA HIS A 97 14.84 10.97 9.84
C HIS A 97 14.43 12.12 10.79
N GLU A 98 13.14 12.32 11.01
CA GLU A 98 12.64 13.36 11.93
C GLU A 98 13.00 13.08 13.40
N PHE A 99 13.18 11.82 13.79
CA PHE A 99 13.70 11.46 15.12
C PHE A 99 15.22 11.61 15.21
N LYS A 100 15.96 11.22 14.17
CA LYS A 100 17.43 11.22 14.20
C LYS A 100 18.01 12.62 14.44
N THR A 101 17.47 13.63 13.78
CA THR A 101 17.97 15.01 13.87
C THR A 101 17.97 15.55 15.30
N PRO A 102 16.83 15.59 16.04
CA PRO A 102 16.83 16.09 17.41
C PRO A 102 17.59 15.20 18.37
N ILE A 103 17.64 13.87 18.16
CA ILE A 103 18.44 12.95 18.97
C ILE A 103 19.93 13.30 18.85
N SER A 104 20.44 13.44 17.61
CA SER A 104 21.85 13.79 17.40
C SER A 104 22.20 15.18 17.96
N ALA A 105 21.26 16.12 17.92
CA ALA A 105 21.46 17.42 18.57
C ALA A 105 21.55 17.31 20.09
N ILE A 106 20.67 16.51 20.74
CA ILE A 106 20.70 16.25 22.17
C ILE A 106 22.03 15.60 22.57
N GLU A 107 22.45 14.56 21.85
CA GLU A 107 23.73 13.86 22.08
C GLU A 107 24.92 14.81 21.95
N GLY A 108 24.93 15.64 20.89
CA GLY A 108 26.00 16.61 20.68
C GLY A 108 26.12 17.63 21.81
N TYR A 109 25.03 18.27 22.20
CA TYR A 109 25.06 19.25 23.30
C TYR A 109 25.33 18.59 24.66
N ALA A 110 24.85 17.36 24.91
CA ALA A 110 25.16 16.63 26.10
C ALA A 110 26.66 16.25 26.18
N SER A 111 27.28 15.88 25.04
CA SER A 111 28.72 15.60 24.96
C SER A 111 29.56 16.86 25.24
N LEU A 112 29.16 18.00 24.68
CA LEU A 112 29.80 19.29 24.97
C LEU A 112 29.75 19.61 26.48
N LEU A 113 28.63 19.37 27.15
CA LEU A 113 28.49 19.58 28.60
C LEU A 113 29.42 18.68 29.43
N GLN A 114 29.82 17.51 28.92
CA GLN A 114 30.76 16.61 29.61
C GLN A 114 32.20 17.09 29.57
N GLU A 115 32.57 17.94 28.65
CA GLU A 115 33.97 18.42 28.49
C GLU A 115 34.40 19.42 29.58
N HIS A 116 33.51 19.92 30.42
CA HIS A 116 33.75 20.78 31.57
C HIS A 116 34.58 22.07 31.32
N GLN A 117 34.63 22.53 30.07
CA GLN A 117 35.42 23.72 29.68
C GLN A 117 34.54 24.94 29.31
N GLN A 118 33.21 24.83 29.47
CA GLN A 118 32.27 25.87 29.06
C GLN A 118 31.98 26.85 30.17
N SER A 119 31.68 28.08 29.77
CA SER A 119 31.16 29.09 30.67
C SER A 119 29.77 28.73 31.20
N PRO A 120 29.32 29.28 32.33
CA PRO A 120 27.97 29.08 32.84
C PRO A 120 26.88 29.47 31.82
N GLU A 121 27.13 30.48 31.01
CA GLU A 121 26.24 30.96 29.95
C GLU A 121 26.12 29.94 28.82
N GLU A 122 27.23 29.36 28.37
CA GLU A 122 27.25 28.30 27.35
C GLU A 122 26.55 27.03 27.83
N GLN A 123 26.76 26.65 29.10
CA GLN A 123 26.06 25.51 29.71
C GLN A 123 24.55 25.72 29.72
N ALA A 124 24.08 26.92 30.09
CA ALA A 124 22.67 27.24 30.06
C ALA A 124 22.10 27.18 28.65
N GLU A 125 22.82 27.68 27.63
CA GLU A 125 22.40 27.59 26.24
C GLU A 125 22.30 26.14 25.77
N TYR A 126 23.30 25.27 26.09
CA TYR A 126 23.27 23.86 25.68
C TYR A 126 22.11 23.11 26.34
N ILE A 127 21.82 23.38 27.62
CA ILE A 127 20.66 22.83 28.32
C ILE A 127 19.35 23.26 27.61
N ASP A 128 19.22 24.53 27.24
CA ASP A 128 18.03 25.02 26.52
C ASP A 128 17.85 24.33 25.17
N LYS A 129 18.94 24.11 24.42
CA LYS A 129 18.91 23.36 23.16
C LYS A 129 18.48 21.90 23.36
N ILE A 130 18.96 21.23 24.43
CA ILE A 130 18.54 19.88 24.79
C ILE A 130 17.04 19.86 25.10
N LEU A 131 16.56 20.78 25.93
CA LEU A 131 15.16 20.87 26.31
C LEU A 131 14.26 21.15 25.10
N PHE A 132 14.68 22.05 24.20
CA PHE A 132 13.97 22.34 22.97
C PHE A 132 13.80 21.09 22.10
N ASN A 133 14.88 20.35 21.86
CA ASN A 133 14.85 19.13 21.03
C ASN A 133 14.05 18.00 21.71
N THR A 134 14.10 17.88 23.02
CA THR A 134 13.27 16.93 23.79
C THR A 134 11.78 17.23 23.66
N ARG A 135 11.38 18.51 23.76
CA ARG A 135 9.98 18.93 23.54
C ARG A 135 9.53 18.64 22.11
N ARG A 136 10.41 18.87 21.10
CA ARG A 136 10.15 18.53 19.70
C ARG A 136 9.91 17.04 19.51
N LEU A 137 10.73 16.18 20.12
CA LEU A 137 10.56 14.72 20.10
C LEU A 137 9.22 14.29 20.72
N SER A 138 8.88 14.87 21.87
CA SER A 138 7.59 14.58 22.54
C SER A 138 6.39 14.95 21.68
N ALA A 139 6.45 16.09 21.00
CA ALA A 139 5.39 16.51 20.08
C ALA A 139 5.29 15.57 18.86
N LEU A 140 6.43 15.15 18.29
CA LEU A 140 6.46 14.20 17.17
C LEU A 140 5.85 12.85 17.57
N ALA A 141 6.24 12.31 18.72
CA ALA A 141 5.67 11.07 19.25
C ALA A 141 4.15 11.19 19.48
N GLY A 142 3.69 12.32 20.02
CA GLY A 142 2.26 12.59 20.19
C GLY A 142 1.49 12.61 18.87
N ASN A 143 2.04 13.23 17.83
CA ASN A 143 1.44 13.27 16.50
C ASN A 143 1.35 11.88 15.86
N ILE A 144 2.39 11.04 16.01
CA ILE A 144 2.39 9.67 15.49
C ILE A 144 1.32 8.82 16.21
N LEU A 145 1.23 8.93 17.53
CA LEU A 145 0.20 8.24 18.31
C LEU A 145 -1.22 8.68 17.92
N LEU A 146 -1.42 9.98 17.66
CA LEU A 146 -2.69 10.50 17.19
C LEU A 146 -3.04 9.92 15.81
N LEU A 147 -2.09 9.91 14.86
CA LEU A 147 -2.27 9.34 13.54
C LEU A 147 -2.64 7.85 13.63
N SER A 148 -1.90 7.07 14.42
CA SER A 148 -2.17 5.64 14.65
C SER A 148 -3.58 5.38 15.22
N LYS A 149 -4.06 6.25 16.11
CA LYS A 149 -5.43 6.17 16.64
C LYS A 149 -6.47 6.48 15.58
N LEU A 150 -6.20 7.42 14.68
CA LEU A 150 -7.12 7.75 13.59
C LEU A 150 -7.23 6.63 12.57
N ASP A 151 -6.11 5.98 12.21
CA ASP A 151 -6.10 4.85 11.29
C ASP A 151 -6.79 3.60 11.86
N SER A 152 -6.65 3.35 13.16
CA SER A 152 -7.22 2.17 13.80
C SER A 152 -8.72 2.29 14.14
N GLN A 153 -9.24 3.49 14.17
CA GLN A 153 -10.66 3.75 14.39
C GLN A 153 -11.36 3.88 13.04
N SER A 154 -12.30 2.96 12.78
CA SER A 154 -13.37 3.20 11.80
C SER A 154 -14.14 4.42 12.29
N ILE A 155 -13.67 5.61 11.96
CA ILE A 155 -14.33 6.86 12.32
C ILE A 155 -15.67 6.85 11.59
N HIS A 156 -16.70 6.42 12.27
CA HIS A 156 -18.07 6.67 11.85
C HIS A 156 -18.35 8.14 12.19
N PRO A 157 -18.28 9.07 11.23
CA PRO A 157 -18.50 10.47 11.52
C PRO A 157 -19.93 10.63 12.01
N GLN A 158 -20.10 10.89 13.30
CA GLN A 158 -21.40 11.31 13.82
C GLN A 158 -21.68 12.71 13.28
N ARG A 159 -22.57 12.77 12.30
CA ARG A 159 -23.03 14.04 11.74
C ARG A 159 -23.92 14.73 12.78
N SER A 160 -23.39 15.74 13.46
CA SER A 160 -24.14 16.60 14.34
C SER A 160 -24.24 18.03 13.75
N ARG A 161 -25.35 18.72 14.03
CA ARG A 161 -25.43 20.15 13.71
C ARG A 161 -24.59 20.91 14.73
N PHE A 162 -23.72 21.79 14.25
CA PHE A 162 -22.90 22.66 15.11
C PHE A 162 -22.89 24.09 14.56
N ARG A 163 -22.61 25.05 15.41
CA ARG A 163 -22.46 26.47 15.05
C ARG A 163 -21.03 26.73 14.63
N LEU A 164 -20.83 26.93 13.32
CA LEU A 164 -19.50 27.19 12.73
C LEU A 164 -18.86 28.47 13.28
N ASP A 165 -19.69 29.54 13.47
CA ASP A 165 -19.25 30.79 14.04
C ASP A 165 -18.65 30.61 15.44
N GLU A 166 -19.27 29.79 16.28
CA GLU A 166 -18.79 29.51 17.63
C GLU A 166 -17.52 28.67 17.61
N GLN A 167 -17.41 27.69 16.72
CA GLN A 167 -16.18 26.88 16.53
C GLN A 167 -15.00 27.76 16.09
N VAL A 168 -15.20 28.66 15.13
CA VAL A 168 -14.17 29.61 14.68
C VAL A 168 -13.77 30.53 15.84
N ARG A 169 -14.73 31.05 16.59
CA ARG A 169 -14.47 31.90 17.77
C ARG A 169 -13.61 31.16 18.82
N GLN A 170 -13.94 29.90 19.12
CA GLN A 170 -13.17 29.09 20.07
C GLN A 170 -11.74 28.81 19.58
N CYS A 171 -11.55 28.53 18.27
CA CYS A 171 -10.22 28.37 17.66
C CYS A 171 -9.40 29.68 17.78
N ILE A 172 -10.01 30.82 17.52
CA ILE A 172 -9.39 32.14 17.67
C ILE A 172 -8.93 32.35 19.13
N LEU A 173 -9.82 32.16 20.11
CA LEU A 173 -9.49 32.31 21.52
C LEU A 173 -8.42 31.32 21.99
N ALA A 174 -8.42 30.08 21.49
CA ALA A 174 -7.40 29.10 21.84
C ALA A 174 -5.99 29.45 21.32
N LEU A 175 -5.91 30.28 20.28
CA LEU A 175 -4.66 30.78 19.74
C LEU A 175 -4.26 32.17 20.25
N GLU A 176 -5.13 32.86 20.99
CA GLU A 176 -4.94 34.23 21.48
C GLU A 176 -3.59 34.41 22.17
N ARG A 177 -3.23 33.51 23.08
CA ARG A 177 -1.92 33.54 23.75
C ARG A 177 -0.72 33.52 22.80
N LYS A 178 -0.82 32.80 21.69
CA LYS A 178 0.30 32.64 20.74
C LYS A 178 0.56 33.88 19.90
N TRP A 179 -0.46 34.62 19.51
CA TRP A 179 -0.23 35.88 18.77
C TRP A 179 0.03 37.07 19.70
N THR A 180 -0.57 37.08 20.91
CA THR A 180 -0.25 38.12 21.91
C THR A 180 1.23 38.04 22.36
N GLU A 181 1.78 36.82 22.51
CA GLU A 181 3.21 36.62 22.79
C GLU A 181 4.13 37.04 21.63
N LYS A 182 3.59 37.17 20.41
CA LYS A 182 4.35 37.58 19.20
C LYS A 182 4.13 39.03 18.79
N ASP A 183 3.29 39.76 19.55
CA ASP A 183 2.96 41.16 19.28
C ASP A 183 2.33 41.38 17.88
N VAL A 184 1.49 40.41 17.42
CA VAL A 184 0.78 40.41 16.14
C VAL A 184 -0.72 40.57 16.39
#